data_5fa9f838f344135ae705190feeacfcbf
#
_entry.id   5fa9f838f344135ae705190feeacfcbf
#
_cell.length_a   1.000
_cell.length_b   1.000
_cell.length_c   1.000
_cell.angle_alpha   90.00
_cell.angle_beta   90.00
_cell.angle_gamma   90.00
#
_symmetry.space_group_name_H-M   'P 1'
#
loop_
_entity.id
_entity.type
_entity.pdbx_description
1 polymer ?
#
loop_
_entity_poly.entity_id
_entity_poly.type
_entity_poly.pdbx_seq_one_letter_code
_entity_poly.pdbx_strand_id
1 'polypeptide(L)'
;MNTVEWSETLLLDFPPMDEVHHTFVDLLALAQAAPDETLPQAWSAVIDHTVRHFGNEDDWMRRTRFAAADNHIMQHKVVLNVMREGLGLARAGNMAAVREMAGELAVWFAKHTQTLDAALALHMRSVQSDAPARRTNRANEHPVSAP
;
A
#
# COMPACT_ATOMS: atom_id res chain seq x y z
N MET A 1 -8.52 8.14 -19.22
CA MET A 1 -8.45 7.89 -17.79
C MET A 1 -7.60 6.68 -17.53
N ASN A 2 -6.73 6.79 -16.55
CA ASN A 2 -5.85 5.68 -16.24
C ASN A 2 -6.58 4.59 -15.48
N THR A 3 -6.58 3.39 -16.03
CA THR A 3 -7.19 2.25 -15.38
C THR A 3 -6.08 1.45 -14.70
N VAL A 4 -6.28 1.11 -13.44
CA VAL A 4 -5.28 0.35 -12.72
C VAL A 4 -5.34 -1.11 -13.13
N GLU A 5 -4.18 -1.71 -13.32
CA GLU A 5 -4.06 -3.13 -13.61
C GLU A 5 -2.83 -3.67 -12.91
N TRP A 6 -2.93 -4.89 -12.42
CA TRP A 6 -1.75 -5.55 -11.86
C TRP A 6 -0.79 -5.87 -13.00
N SER A 7 0.49 -5.70 -12.74
CA SER A 7 1.52 -6.12 -13.69
C SER A 7 2.73 -6.59 -12.90
N GLU A 8 3.55 -7.40 -13.51
CA GLU A 8 4.73 -7.93 -12.83
C GLU A 8 5.75 -6.86 -12.50
N THR A 9 5.65 -5.69 -13.13
CA THR A 9 6.52 -4.59 -12.78
C THR A 9 6.23 -4.07 -11.37
N LEU A 10 5.10 -4.44 -10.79
CA LEU A 10 4.75 -4.06 -9.42
C LEU A 10 5.22 -5.09 -8.39
N LEU A 11 5.71 -6.24 -8.84
CA LEU A 11 6.13 -7.30 -7.94
C LEU A 11 7.44 -6.92 -7.25
N LEU A 12 7.48 -7.03 -5.94
CA LEU A 12 8.64 -6.65 -5.14
C LEU A 12 9.38 -7.84 -4.55
N ASP A 13 8.91 -9.05 -4.84
CA ASP A 13 9.51 -10.27 -4.35
C ASP A 13 9.53 -10.29 -2.80
N PHE A 14 8.48 -9.76 -2.23
CA PHE A 14 8.26 -9.76 -0.79
C PHE A 14 6.77 -9.98 -0.55
N PRO A 15 6.34 -11.23 -0.35
CA PRO A 15 4.92 -11.58 -0.31
C PRO A 15 4.06 -10.74 0.64
N PRO A 16 4.52 -10.38 1.84
CA PRO A 16 3.66 -9.56 2.70
C PRO A 16 3.27 -8.21 2.08
N MET A 17 4.11 -7.66 1.19
CA MET A 17 3.76 -6.44 0.48
C MET A 17 3.05 -6.74 -0.82
N ASP A 18 3.49 -7.77 -1.54
CA ASP A 18 2.92 -8.08 -2.85
C ASP A 18 1.44 -8.44 -2.74
N GLU A 19 1.06 -9.16 -1.70
CA GLU A 19 -0.34 -9.57 -1.50
C GLU A 19 -1.24 -8.37 -1.23
N VAL A 20 -0.80 -7.44 -0.39
CA VAL A 20 -1.62 -6.27 -0.12
C VAL A 20 -1.66 -5.32 -1.31
N HIS A 21 -0.59 -5.28 -2.12
CA HIS A 21 -0.60 -4.47 -3.33
C HIS A 21 -1.58 -5.03 -4.36
N HIS A 22 -1.65 -6.36 -4.48
CA HIS A 22 -2.63 -7.01 -5.34
C HIS A 22 -4.05 -6.63 -4.91
N THR A 23 -4.32 -6.70 -3.61
CA THR A 23 -5.64 -6.34 -3.09
C THR A 23 -5.96 -4.88 -3.36
N PHE A 24 -4.97 -4.00 -3.21
CA PHE A 24 -5.15 -2.58 -3.49
C PHE A 24 -5.55 -2.38 -4.96
N VAL A 25 -4.86 -3.03 -5.88
CA VAL A 25 -5.16 -2.91 -7.31
C VAL A 25 -6.59 -3.39 -7.58
N ASP A 26 -6.98 -4.52 -6.98
CA ASP A 26 -8.33 -5.06 -7.16
C ASP A 26 -9.40 -4.08 -6.65
N LEU A 27 -9.18 -3.52 -5.47
CA LEU A 27 -10.15 -2.60 -4.87
C LEU A 27 -10.25 -1.29 -5.66
N LEU A 28 -9.11 -0.79 -6.13
CA LEU A 28 -9.11 0.44 -6.92
C LEU A 28 -9.79 0.20 -8.26
N ALA A 29 -9.56 -0.96 -8.89
CA ALA A 29 -10.23 -1.31 -10.14
C ALA A 29 -11.76 -1.37 -9.95
N LEU A 30 -12.21 -1.94 -8.82
CA LEU A 30 -13.63 -1.96 -8.51
C LEU A 30 -14.19 -0.55 -8.36
N ALA A 31 -13.45 0.34 -7.73
CA ALA A 31 -13.89 1.73 -7.58
C ALA A 31 -13.94 2.42 -8.94
N GLN A 32 -12.96 2.17 -9.80
CA GLN A 32 -12.96 2.79 -11.13
C GLN A 32 -14.14 2.31 -11.98
N ALA A 33 -14.58 1.08 -11.77
CA ALA A 33 -15.69 0.50 -12.53
C ALA A 33 -17.06 0.76 -11.88
N ALA A 34 -17.10 1.26 -10.66
CA ALA A 34 -18.35 1.39 -9.92
C ALA A 34 -19.25 2.47 -10.52
N PRO A 35 -20.56 2.21 -10.62
CA PRO A 35 -21.48 3.27 -11.00
C PRO A 35 -21.58 4.33 -9.89
N ASP A 36 -22.12 5.49 -10.22
CA ASP A 36 -22.17 6.60 -9.27
C ASP A 36 -22.82 6.21 -7.95
N GLU A 37 -23.85 5.38 -7.99
CA GLU A 37 -24.60 5.00 -6.79
C GLU A 37 -23.76 4.26 -5.78
N THR A 38 -22.77 3.50 -6.23
CA THR A 38 -21.93 2.69 -5.34
C THR A 38 -20.50 3.19 -5.25
N LEU A 39 -20.14 4.21 -6.00
CA LEU A 39 -18.77 4.73 -5.99
C LEU A 39 -18.32 5.18 -4.58
N PRO A 40 -19.14 5.90 -3.80
CA PRO A 40 -18.67 6.30 -2.46
C PRO A 40 -18.29 5.10 -1.59
N GLN A 41 -19.06 4.01 -1.65
CA GLN A 41 -18.75 2.82 -0.87
C GLN A 41 -17.50 2.14 -1.39
N ALA A 42 -17.35 2.05 -2.70
CA ALA A 42 -16.17 1.43 -3.29
C ALA A 42 -14.90 2.23 -2.96
N TRP A 43 -15.01 3.55 -2.99
CA TRP A 43 -13.88 4.42 -2.63
C TRP A 43 -13.53 4.29 -1.16
N SER A 44 -14.54 4.21 -0.28
CA SER A 44 -14.32 4.00 1.14
C SER A 44 -13.58 2.68 1.40
N ALA A 45 -13.88 1.64 0.62
CA ALA A 45 -13.19 0.36 0.76
C ALA A 45 -11.71 0.48 0.38
N VAL A 46 -11.39 1.28 -0.64
CA VAL A 46 -9.98 1.55 -1.00
C VAL A 46 -9.29 2.24 0.17
N ILE A 47 -9.95 3.23 0.76
CA ILE A 47 -9.37 3.97 1.91
C ILE A 47 -9.11 3.03 3.08
N ASP A 48 -10.09 2.21 3.45
CA ASP A 48 -9.96 1.32 4.59
C ASP A 48 -8.80 0.35 4.42
N HIS A 49 -8.68 -0.22 3.23
CA HIS A 49 -7.55 -1.11 2.93
C HIS A 49 -6.22 -0.36 3.02
N THR A 50 -6.19 0.85 2.48
CA THR A 50 -4.97 1.64 2.44
C THR A 50 -4.51 2.07 3.83
N VAL A 51 -5.45 2.39 4.71
CA VAL A 51 -5.12 2.73 6.10
C VAL A 51 -4.38 1.56 6.76
N ARG A 52 -4.88 0.33 6.59
CA ARG A 52 -4.24 -0.84 7.19
C ARG A 52 -2.91 -1.15 6.53
N HIS A 53 -2.87 -1.05 5.21
CA HIS A 53 -1.68 -1.32 4.42
C HIS A 53 -0.54 -0.36 4.82
N PHE A 54 -0.83 0.93 4.82
CA PHE A 54 0.18 1.94 5.18
C PHE A 54 0.57 1.80 6.66
N GLY A 55 -0.39 1.50 7.52
CA GLY A 55 -0.10 1.32 8.93
C GLY A 55 0.87 0.18 9.19
N ASN A 56 0.72 -0.93 8.48
CA ASN A 56 1.63 -2.06 8.60
C ASN A 56 3.03 -1.68 8.11
N GLU A 57 3.13 -0.99 7.00
CA GLU A 57 4.43 -0.56 6.49
C GLU A 57 5.09 0.44 7.42
N ASP A 58 4.32 1.39 7.95
CA ASP A 58 4.84 2.38 8.88
C ASP A 58 5.43 1.69 10.12
N ASP A 59 4.72 0.68 10.61
CA ASP A 59 5.15 -0.08 11.76
C ASP A 59 6.42 -0.87 11.46
N TRP A 60 6.49 -1.52 10.31
CA TRP A 60 7.72 -2.23 9.89
C TRP A 60 8.90 -1.28 9.84
N MET A 61 8.71 -0.10 9.26
CA MET A 61 9.79 0.88 9.11
C MET A 61 10.29 1.37 10.46
N ARG A 62 9.39 1.61 11.40
CA ARG A 62 9.78 2.06 12.73
C ARG A 62 10.50 0.96 13.50
N ARG A 63 9.97 -0.24 13.47
CA ARG A 63 10.55 -1.36 14.22
C ARG A 63 11.91 -1.77 13.69
N THR A 64 12.14 -1.62 12.40
CA THR A 64 13.41 -2.01 11.79
C THR A 64 14.35 -0.84 11.58
N ARG A 65 13.95 0.36 12.01
CA ARG A 65 14.76 1.58 11.90
C ARG A 65 15.18 1.86 10.46
N PHE A 66 14.23 1.76 9.56
CA PHE A 66 14.46 1.99 8.14
C PHE A 66 14.87 3.45 7.92
N ALA A 67 15.98 3.68 7.23
CA ALA A 67 16.56 5.01 7.12
C ALA A 67 15.64 6.01 6.42
N ALA A 68 14.86 5.55 5.44
CA ALA A 68 13.98 6.43 4.68
C ALA A 68 12.56 6.49 5.26
N ALA A 69 12.36 6.04 6.50
CA ALA A 69 11.02 5.94 7.08
C ALA A 69 10.27 7.25 7.10
N ASP A 70 10.92 8.33 7.53
CA ASP A 70 10.20 9.60 7.72
C ASP A 70 9.56 10.11 6.44
N ASN A 71 10.29 10.06 5.34
CA ASN A 71 9.75 10.50 4.06
C ASN A 71 8.65 9.57 3.56
N HIS A 72 8.84 8.27 3.71
CA HIS A 72 7.87 7.28 3.26
C HIS A 72 6.55 7.42 4.04
N ILE A 73 6.66 7.54 5.37
CA ILE A 73 5.49 7.74 6.23
C ILE A 73 4.76 9.03 5.89
N MET A 74 5.51 10.09 5.59
CA MET A 74 4.92 11.37 5.23
C MET A 74 4.11 11.24 3.93
N GLN A 75 4.64 10.51 2.95
CA GLN A 75 3.89 10.29 1.71
C GLN A 75 2.60 9.55 1.95
N HIS A 76 2.62 8.55 2.85
CA HIS A 76 1.40 7.83 3.22
C HIS A 76 0.34 8.78 3.78
N LYS A 77 0.76 9.71 4.65
CA LYS A 77 -0.19 10.65 5.26
C LYS A 77 -0.81 11.58 4.22
N VAL A 78 0.00 12.08 3.33
CA VAL A 78 -0.48 13.02 2.30
C VAL A 78 -1.51 12.34 1.41
N VAL A 79 -1.21 11.12 0.96
CA VAL A 79 -2.10 10.40 0.06
C VAL A 79 -3.41 10.04 0.77
N LEU A 80 -3.34 9.58 2.02
CA LEU A 80 -4.56 9.27 2.76
C LEU A 80 -5.44 10.50 2.95
N ASN A 81 -4.84 11.65 3.21
CA ASN A 81 -5.63 12.88 3.34
C ASN A 81 -6.34 13.23 2.05
N VAL A 82 -5.66 13.10 0.92
CA VAL A 82 -6.26 13.34 -0.39
C VAL A 82 -7.40 12.36 -0.65
N MET A 83 -7.19 11.07 -0.33
CA MET A 83 -8.23 10.06 -0.52
C MET A 83 -9.46 10.36 0.33
N ARG A 84 -9.27 10.83 1.55
CA ARG A 84 -10.40 11.20 2.42
C ARG A 84 -11.15 12.42 1.91
N GLU A 85 -10.44 13.37 1.34
CA GLU A 85 -11.08 14.50 0.68
C GLU A 85 -11.95 14.02 -0.48
N GLY A 86 -11.43 13.04 -1.23
CA GLY A 86 -12.19 12.43 -2.32
C GLY A 86 -13.51 11.82 -1.83
N LEU A 87 -13.47 11.14 -0.69
CA LEU A 87 -14.68 10.55 -0.14
C LEU A 87 -15.72 11.63 0.18
N GLY A 88 -15.26 12.75 0.75
CA GLY A 88 -16.14 13.87 1.02
C GLY A 88 -16.77 14.41 -0.25
N LEU A 89 -16.01 14.53 -1.32
CA LEU A 89 -16.52 14.99 -2.61
C LEU A 89 -17.55 14.01 -3.17
N ALA A 90 -17.27 12.70 -3.07
CA ALA A 90 -18.22 11.70 -3.56
C ALA A 90 -19.54 11.78 -2.79
N ARG A 91 -19.47 11.92 -1.48
CA ARG A 91 -20.66 12.03 -0.66
C ARG A 91 -21.44 13.30 -0.92
N ALA A 92 -20.76 14.33 -1.41
CA ALA A 92 -21.42 15.57 -1.80
C ALA A 92 -21.94 15.54 -3.24
N GLY A 93 -21.78 14.40 -3.93
CA GLY A 93 -22.31 14.25 -5.27
C GLY A 93 -21.31 14.52 -6.39
N ASN A 94 -20.07 14.84 -6.07
CA ASN A 94 -19.07 15.12 -7.10
C ASN A 94 -18.29 13.86 -7.49
N MET A 95 -18.95 12.99 -8.25
CA MET A 95 -18.32 11.72 -8.65
C MET A 95 -17.21 11.92 -9.66
N ALA A 96 -17.34 12.94 -10.52
CA ALA A 96 -16.31 13.19 -11.53
C ALA A 96 -14.95 13.47 -10.90
N ALA A 97 -14.92 14.22 -9.80
CA ALA A 97 -13.67 14.52 -9.10
C ALA A 97 -13.04 13.25 -8.54
N VAL A 98 -13.85 12.35 -8.00
CA VAL A 98 -13.33 11.10 -7.43
C VAL A 98 -12.81 10.18 -8.53
N ARG A 99 -13.48 10.13 -9.67
CA ARG A 99 -13.01 9.31 -10.78
C ARG A 99 -11.69 9.80 -11.31
N GLU A 100 -11.51 11.10 -11.38
CA GLU A 100 -10.22 11.67 -11.79
C GLU A 100 -9.16 11.33 -10.75
N MET A 101 -9.49 11.47 -9.48
CA MET A 101 -8.58 11.14 -8.38
C MET A 101 -8.17 9.66 -8.42
N ALA A 102 -9.10 8.77 -8.75
CA ALA A 102 -8.80 7.35 -8.86
C ALA A 102 -7.77 7.07 -9.95
N GLY A 103 -7.89 7.77 -11.08
CA GLY A 103 -6.89 7.64 -12.15
C GLY A 103 -5.53 8.14 -11.73
N GLU A 104 -5.49 9.26 -11.00
CA GLU A 104 -4.23 9.80 -10.50
C GLU A 104 -3.63 8.89 -9.44
N LEU A 105 -4.46 8.29 -8.60
CA LEU A 105 -4.00 7.37 -7.59
C LEU A 105 -3.36 6.13 -8.21
N ALA A 106 -3.91 5.65 -9.32
CA ALA A 106 -3.33 4.51 -10.04
C ALA A 106 -1.90 4.82 -10.49
N VAL A 107 -1.68 6.01 -11.03
CA VAL A 107 -0.36 6.43 -11.48
C VAL A 107 0.59 6.59 -10.29
N TRP A 108 0.11 7.24 -9.22
CA TRP A 108 0.90 7.43 -8.02
C TRP A 108 1.32 6.08 -7.42
N PHE A 109 0.38 5.13 -7.37
CA PHE A 109 0.63 3.83 -6.77
C PHE A 109 1.76 3.09 -7.49
N ALA A 110 1.73 3.08 -8.82
CA ALA A 110 2.77 2.40 -9.58
C ALA A 110 4.15 3.00 -9.28
N LYS A 111 4.23 4.32 -9.25
CA LYS A 111 5.50 4.99 -9.00
C LYS A 111 5.97 4.79 -7.57
N HIS A 112 5.06 4.90 -6.59
CA HIS A 112 5.37 4.70 -5.19
C HIS A 112 5.86 3.28 -4.93
N THR A 113 5.19 2.30 -5.54
CA THR A 113 5.56 0.89 -5.38
C THR A 113 6.94 0.62 -5.96
N GLN A 114 7.22 1.14 -7.14
CA GLN A 114 8.47 0.84 -7.84
C GLN A 114 9.65 1.62 -7.26
N THR A 115 9.43 2.57 -6.40
CA THR A 115 10.50 3.36 -5.78
C THR A 115 10.54 3.14 -4.27
N LEU A 116 9.63 3.75 -3.52
CA LEU A 116 9.70 3.71 -2.07
C LEU A 116 9.41 2.33 -1.49
N ASP A 117 8.39 1.67 -2.01
CA ASP A 117 8.08 0.32 -1.54
C ASP A 117 9.14 -0.67 -1.96
N ALA A 118 9.74 -0.50 -3.13
CA ALA A 118 10.82 -1.38 -3.58
C ALA A 118 12.02 -1.29 -2.63
N ALA A 119 12.34 -0.07 -2.18
CA ALA A 119 13.43 0.11 -1.22
C ALA A 119 13.08 -0.53 0.13
N LEU A 120 11.83 -0.39 0.56
CA LEU A 120 11.40 -1.00 1.81
C LEU A 120 11.42 -2.53 1.70
N ALA A 121 10.96 -3.08 0.58
CA ALA A 121 10.97 -4.53 0.38
C ALA A 121 12.39 -5.08 0.43
N LEU A 122 13.34 -4.39 -0.18
CA LEU A 122 14.74 -4.79 -0.13
C LEU A 122 15.24 -4.81 1.31
N HIS A 123 14.91 -3.76 2.07
CA HIS A 123 15.27 -3.65 3.47
C HIS A 123 14.65 -4.79 4.29
N MET A 124 13.38 -5.07 4.08
CA MET A 124 12.68 -6.11 4.84
C MET A 124 13.23 -7.51 4.52
N ARG A 125 13.56 -7.77 3.27
CA ARG A 125 14.20 -9.06 2.92
C ARG A 125 15.55 -9.19 3.61
N SER A 126 16.30 -8.11 3.71
CA SER A 126 17.59 -8.12 4.39
C SER A 126 17.41 -8.41 5.88
N VAL A 127 16.42 -7.80 6.52
CA VAL A 127 16.12 -8.05 7.93
C VAL A 127 15.73 -9.51 8.14
N GLN A 128 14.92 -10.07 7.27
CA GLN A 128 14.50 -11.46 7.38
C GLN A 128 15.66 -12.42 7.15
N SER A 129 16.55 -12.08 6.24
CA SER A 129 17.71 -12.90 5.98
C SER A 129 18.60 -13.03 7.20
N ASP A 130 18.76 -11.97 7.98
CA ASP A 130 19.61 -11.99 9.16
C ASP A 130 18.95 -12.69 10.35
N ALA A 131 17.65 -12.58 10.47
CA ALA A 131 16.94 -13.09 11.64
C ALA A 131 17.02 -14.60 11.81
N PRO A 132 16.81 -15.40 10.79
CA PRO A 132 16.85 -16.86 10.97
C PRO A 132 18.17 -17.38 11.46
N ALA A 133 19.26 -16.81 11.00
CA ALA A 133 20.56 -17.27 11.43
C ALA A 133 20.74 -17.08 12.92
N ARG A 134 20.33 -15.97 13.45
CA ARG A 134 20.43 -15.73 14.87
C ARG A 134 19.55 -16.66 15.66
N ARG A 135 18.40 -17.00 15.13
CA ARG A 135 17.49 -17.85 15.83
C ARG A 135 17.90 -19.28 15.79
N THR A 136 18.54 -19.69 14.75
CA THR A 136 18.98 -21.03 14.62
C THR A 136 19.93 -21.41 15.70
N ASN A 137 20.71 -20.48 16.18
CA ASN A 137 21.62 -20.77 17.23
C ASN A 137 20.92 -21.17 18.49
N ARG A 138 19.68 -20.97 18.62
CA ARG A 138 18.95 -21.34 19.78
C ARG A 138 18.24 -22.62 19.59
N ALA A 139 18.67 -23.32 18.69
CA ALA A 139 18.22 -24.59 18.59
C ALA A 139 16.79 -24.62 18.50
N ASN A 140 16.27 -25.35 18.81
CA ASN A 140 14.98 -25.67 18.75
C ASN A 140 14.00 -24.63 18.68
N GLU A 141 14.34 -23.46 18.64
CA GLU A 141 13.39 -22.56 18.47
C GLU A 141 13.15 -22.36 17.10
N HIS A 142 12.00 -22.23 16.69
CA HIS A 142 11.76 -21.98 15.37
C HIS A 142 12.01 -20.57 15.17
N PRO A 143 12.33 -20.19 14.00
CA PRO A 143 12.57 -18.85 13.66
C PRO A 143 11.28 -18.12 13.76
N VAL A 144 11.30 -17.08 14.39
CA VAL A 144 10.20 -16.23 14.42
C VAL A 144 10.18 -15.49 13.19
N SER A 145 9.10 -15.36 12.58
CA SER A 145 9.07 -14.62 11.43
C SER A 145 9.37 -13.25 11.73
N ALA A 146 10.11 -12.73 10.99
CA ALA A 146 10.47 -11.40 11.11
C ALA A 146 9.28 -10.60 10.87
N PRO A 147 9.13 -9.47 11.12
CA PRO A 147 8.06 -8.55 11.12
C PRO A 147 6.93 -8.84 10.27
#